data_690642589682f60046ba02c1a39efdbe
#
_entry.id   690642589682f60046ba02c1a39efdbe
#
_cell.length_a   1.000
_cell.length_b   1.000
_cell.length_c   1.000
_cell.angle_alpha   90.00
_cell.angle_beta   90.00
_cell.angle_gamma   90.00
#
_symmetry.space_group_name_H-M   'P 1'
#
loop_
_entity.id
_entity.type
_entity.pdbx_description
1 polymer ?
#
loop_
_entity_poly.entity_id
_entity_poly.type
_entity_poly.pdbx_seq_one_letter_code
_entity_poly.pdbx_strand_id
1 'polypeptide(L)'
;MNEKQRSLHKHNQKLFFVKLVTVFLNKKARAKLIIALLSAILLSFYGKQLTQIAIQPAVAQFVEPARIATIIYERFPEIPSENQYLRLETGEVDTDNTFLSRLLSYHLYVKSRSPNFRLDWKLTIADYLEAHEYIYPNQYPGYNSLQTNPLAGDRAILENMTRKERDRLINNLVSVFNPNATNNNSNNSTPPITTEPTPQPTYTP
;
A
#
# COMPACT_ATOMS: atom_id res chain seq x y z
N MET A 1 29.73 -29.87 -51.08
CA MET A 1 28.59 -30.66 -50.57
C MET A 1 27.53 -29.65 -50.10
N ASN A 2 26.39 -29.60 -50.82
CA ASN A 2 25.39 -28.52 -50.75
C ASN A 2 24.59 -28.65 -49.44
N GLU A 3 24.21 -27.52 -48.83
CA GLU A 3 23.47 -27.42 -47.55
C GLU A 3 22.21 -28.31 -47.52
N LYS A 4 21.54 -28.43 -48.65
CA LYS A 4 20.38 -29.27 -48.87
C LYS A 4 20.67 -30.79 -48.64
N GLN A 5 21.87 -31.22 -48.97
CA GLN A 5 22.31 -32.61 -48.76
C GLN A 5 22.59 -32.90 -47.28
N ARG A 6 23.09 -31.92 -46.53
CA ARG A 6 23.30 -32.06 -45.07
C ARG A 6 22.00 -32.08 -44.29
N SER A 7 21.00 -31.31 -44.72
CA SER A 7 19.68 -31.33 -44.11
C SER A 7 18.94 -32.64 -44.32
N LEU A 8 18.97 -33.19 -45.52
CA LEU A 8 18.40 -34.51 -45.85
C LEU A 8 19.07 -35.66 -45.07
N HIS A 9 20.38 -35.63 -44.90
CA HIS A 9 21.11 -36.64 -44.17
C HIS A 9 20.78 -36.63 -42.66
N LYS A 10 20.67 -35.44 -42.05
CA LYS A 10 20.23 -35.29 -40.65
C LYS A 10 18.78 -35.71 -40.42
N HIS A 11 17.91 -35.47 -41.40
CA HIS A 11 16.51 -35.86 -41.31
C HIS A 11 16.36 -37.40 -41.37
N ASN A 12 17.08 -38.05 -42.28
CA ASN A 12 17.07 -39.49 -42.41
C ASN A 12 17.69 -40.24 -41.20
N GLN A 13 18.73 -39.65 -40.57
CA GLN A 13 19.29 -40.24 -39.36
C GLN A 13 18.30 -40.17 -38.19
N LYS A 14 17.56 -39.05 -37.99
CA LYS A 14 16.52 -38.96 -36.97
C LYS A 14 15.38 -39.94 -37.17
N LEU A 15 14.93 -40.12 -38.41
CA LEU A 15 13.90 -41.11 -38.76
C LEU A 15 14.35 -42.55 -38.52
N PHE A 16 15.63 -42.86 -38.78
CA PHE A 16 16.20 -44.19 -38.54
C PHE A 16 16.29 -44.50 -37.04
N PHE A 17 16.72 -43.53 -36.22
CA PHE A 17 16.76 -43.70 -34.75
C PHE A 17 15.37 -43.89 -34.15
N VAL A 18 14.37 -43.14 -34.60
CA VAL A 18 12.99 -43.31 -34.14
C VAL A 18 12.42 -44.67 -34.51
N LYS A 19 12.69 -45.18 -35.72
CA LYS A 19 12.28 -46.53 -36.14
C LYS A 19 13.01 -47.61 -35.36
N LEU A 20 14.31 -47.45 -35.08
CA LEU A 20 15.10 -48.44 -34.34
C LEU A 20 14.60 -48.62 -32.91
N VAL A 21 14.29 -47.49 -32.22
CA VAL A 21 13.76 -47.51 -30.84
C VAL A 21 12.37 -48.15 -30.79
N THR A 22 11.55 -47.98 -31.81
CA THR A 22 10.19 -48.54 -31.82
C THR A 22 10.15 -50.05 -32.12
N VAL A 23 11.18 -50.60 -32.78
CA VAL A 23 11.23 -52.05 -33.11
C VAL A 23 11.68 -52.91 -31.92
N PHE A 24 12.57 -52.40 -31.05
CA PHE A 24 13.14 -53.17 -29.94
C PHE A 24 12.34 -53.11 -28.63
N LEU A 25 11.34 -52.22 -28.47
CA LEU A 25 10.56 -52.17 -27.24
C LEU A 25 9.35 -53.14 -27.29
N ASN A 26 9.26 -54.00 -26.29
CA ASN A 26 8.10 -54.84 -26.02
C ASN A 26 6.81 -53.98 -25.93
N LYS A 27 5.64 -54.50 -26.36
CA LYS A 27 4.35 -53.80 -26.39
C LYS A 27 4.05 -53.06 -25.07
N LYS A 28 4.39 -53.66 -23.92
CA LYS A 28 4.22 -53.06 -22.59
C LYS A 28 5.16 -51.87 -22.36
N ALA A 29 6.36 -51.89 -22.91
CA ALA A 29 7.32 -50.78 -22.79
C ALA A 29 6.94 -49.60 -23.71
N ARG A 30 6.38 -49.84 -24.88
CA ARG A 30 5.84 -48.82 -25.79
C ARG A 30 4.67 -48.09 -25.15
N ALA A 31 3.75 -48.81 -24.50
CA ALA A 31 2.62 -48.18 -23.79
C ALA A 31 3.10 -47.26 -22.64
N LYS A 32 4.08 -47.71 -21.85
CA LYS A 32 4.66 -46.88 -20.78
C LYS A 32 5.36 -45.61 -21.32
N LEU A 33 6.05 -45.69 -22.44
CA LEU A 33 6.75 -44.60 -23.07
C LEU A 33 5.78 -43.57 -23.67
N ILE A 34 4.67 -44.03 -24.26
CA ILE A 34 3.59 -43.14 -24.76
C ILE A 34 2.90 -42.41 -23.58
N ILE A 35 2.62 -43.13 -22.50
CA ILE A 35 2.01 -42.53 -21.31
C ILE A 35 2.95 -41.47 -20.69
N ALA A 36 4.26 -41.74 -20.60
CA ALA A 36 5.24 -40.81 -20.10
C ALA A 36 5.37 -39.54 -20.98
N LEU A 37 5.34 -39.72 -22.32
CA LEU A 37 5.34 -38.58 -23.26
C LEU A 37 4.07 -37.76 -23.17
N LEU A 38 2.90 -38.41 -23.07
CA LEU A 38 1.63 -37.70 -22.91
C LEU A 38 1.56 -36.94 -21.56
N SER A 39 2.08 -37.52 -20.48
CA SER A 39 2.14 -36.84 -19.17
C SER A 39 3.09 -35.65 -19.19
N ALA A 40 4.24 -35.73 -19.88
CA ALA A 40 5.16 -34.62 -20.04
C ALA A 40 4.55 -33.45 -20.85
N ILE A 41 3.78 -33.79 -21.91
CA ILE A 41 3.06 -32.77 -22.69
C ILE A 41 1.96 -32.10 -21.85
N LEU A 42 1.19 -32.89 -21.09
CA LEU A 42 0.18 -32.35 -20.16
C LEU A 42 0.79 -31.44 -19.09
N LEU A 43 1.89 -31.88 -18.45
CA LEU A 43 2.61 -31.05 -17.49
C LEU A 43 3.14 -29.75 -18.12
N SER A 44 3.58 -29.77 -19.37
CA SER A 44 4.04 -28.58 -20.09
C SER A 44 2.89 -27.61 -20.41
N PHE A 45 1.68 -28.10 -20.62
CA PHE A 45 0.49 -27.27 -20.82
C PHE A 45 -0.04 -26.71 -19.49
N TYR A 46 -0.11 -27.51 -18.43
CA TYR A 46 -0.55 -27.06 -17.11
C TYR A 46 0.50 -26.21 -16.39
N GLY A 47 1.79 -26.46 -16.61
CA GLY A 47 2.87 -25.64 -16.05
C GLY A 47 2.87 -24.19 -16.52
N LYS A 48 2.37 -23.90 -17.72
CA LYS A 48 2.22 -22.53 -18.22
C LYS A 48 1.01 -21.79 -17.63
N GLN A 49 0.02 -22.52 -17.12
CA GLN A 49 -1.15 -21.90 -16.47
C GLN A 49 -0.90 -21.60 -14.99
N LEU A 50 -0.01 -22.34 -14.32
CA LEU A 50 0.31 -22.10 -12.91
C LEU A 50 1.28 -20.93 -12.67
N THR A 51 1.99 -20.46 -13.70
CA THR A 51 2.88 -19.29 -13.59
C THR A 51 2.16 -17.95 -13.82
N GLN A 52 0.85 -17.98 -14.06
CA GLN A 52 0.00 -16.78 -14.10
C GLN A 52 -0.75 -16.52 -12.77
N ILE A 53 -0.33 -17.08 -11.65
CA ILE A 53 -0.45 -16.33 -10.43
C ILE A 53 0.52 -15.17 -10.63
N ALA A 54 0.03 -14.11 -11.27
CA ALA A 54 0.71 -12.86 -11.32
C ALA A 54 0.97 -12.51 -9.85
N ILE A 55 2.19 -12.75 -9.40
CA ILE A 55 2.81 -11.91 -8.40
C ILE A 55 2.82 -10.56 -9.13
N GLN A 56 1.70 -9.84 -9.05
CA GLN A 56 1.72 -8.42 -9.32
C GLN A 56 2.80 -7.96 -8.34
N PRO A 57 3.95 -7.44 -8.82
CA PRO A 57 4.81 -6.72 -7.93
C PRO A 57 3.82 -5.74 -7.29
N ALA A 58 3.69 -5.77 -5.97
CA ALA A 58 3.10 -4.68 -5.26
C ALA A 58 3.98 -3.50 -5.67
N VAL A 59 3.60 -2.85 -6.75
CA VAL A 59 4.08 -1.52 -7.06
C VAL A 59 3.54 -0.78 -5.87
N ALA A 60 4.39 -0.61 -4.86
CA ALA A 60 4.14 0.32 -3.79
C ALA A 60 3.83 1.61 -4.56
N GLN A 61 2.53 1.91 -4.69
CA GLN A 61 2.12 3.15 -5.33
C GLN A 61 2.77 4.21 -4.48
N PHE A 62 3.82 4.82 -5.04
CA PHE A 62 4.48 5.92 -4.39
C PHE A 62 3.41 6.99 -4.25
N VAL A 63 2.92 7.13 -3.03
CA VAL A 63 1.90 8.11 -2.70
C VAL A 63 2.58 9.47 -2.72
N GLU A 64 2.23 10.31 -3.67
CA GLU A 64 2.71 11.68 -3.72
C GLU A 64 1.92 12.53 -2.70
N PRO A 65 2.54 12.94 -1.57
CA PRO A 65 1.83 13.63 -0.51
C PRO A 65 1.17 14.94 -0.93
N ALA A 66 1.83 15.72 -1.79
CA ALA A 66 1.30 16.99 -2.29
C ALA A 66 -0.02 16.78 -3.07
N ARG A 67 -0.08 15.76 -3.91
CA ARG A 67 -1.30 15.44 -4.67
C ARG A 67 -2.45 15.02 -3.75
N ILE A 68 -2.18 14.20 -2.75
CA ILE A 68 -3.21 13.80 -1.78
C ILE A 68 -3.65 14.99 -0.93
N ALA A 69 -2.72 15.86 -0.53
CA ALA A 69 -3.02 17.07 0.20
C ALA A 69 -4.00 17.96 -0.58
N THR A 70 -3.79 18.15 -1.89
CA THR A 70 -4.71 18.90 -2.76
C THR A 70 -6.14 18.36 -2.69
N ILE A 71 -6.31 17.03 -2.81
CA ILE A 71 -7.64 16.38 -2.72
C ILE A 71 -8.30 16.64 -1.35
N ILE A 72 -7.51 16.70 -0.28
CA ILE A 72 -8.04 16.95 1.05
C ILE A 72 -8.41 18.43 1.22
N TYR A 73 -7.60 19.35 0.72
CA TYR A 73 -7.93 20.80 0.74
C TYR A 73 -9.20 21.14 -0.06
N GLU A 74 -9.47 20.44 -1.16
CA GLU A 74 -10.72 20.57 -1.89
C GLU A 74 -11.95 20.22 -1.02
N ARG A 75 -11.81 19.28 -0.09
CA ARG A 75 -12.88 18.85 0.83
C ARG A 75 -12.94 19.68 2.12
N PHE A 76 -11.81 20.29 2.50
CA PHE A 76 -11.61 21.04 3.74
C PHE A 76 -10.82 22.32 3.48
N PRO A 77 -11.42 23.29 2.78
CA PRO A 77 -10.75 24.55 2.47
C PRO A 77 -10.45 25.40 3.71
N GLU A 78 -11.08 25.07 4.86
CA GLU A 78 -10.87 25.76 6.14
C GLU A 78 -9.53 25.42 6.82
N ILE A 79 -8.84 24.35 6.39
CA ILE A 79 -7.53 23.98 6.95
C ILE A 79 -6.48 24.94 6.41
N PRO A 80 -5.66 25.61 7.26
CA PRO A 80 -4.59 26.47 6.81
C PRO A 80 -3.57 25.71 5.96
N SER A 81 -3.14 26.29 4.85
CA SER A 81 -2.14 25.69 3.97
C SER A 81 -0.76 25.67 4.58
N GLU A 82 -0.41 26.67 5.40
CA GLU A 82 0.90 26.84 6.03
C GLU A 82 2.05 26.63 5.03
N ASN A 83 1.98 27.28 3.87
CA ASN A 83 2.86 27.10 2.73
C ASN A 83 3.65 28.36 2.35
N GLN A 84 3.91 29.25 3.31
CA GLN A 84 4.67 30.48 3.12
C GLN A 84 6.19 30.30 3.21
N TYR A 85 6.65 29.08 3.43
CA TYR A 85 8.06 28.78 3.64
C TYR A 85 8.88 28.88 2.34
N LEU A 86 10.09 29.43 2.45
CA LEU A 86 11.00 29.59 1.31
C LEU A 86 11.85 28.34 1.10
N ARG A 87 12.04 27.97 -0.14
CA ARG A 87 13.01 26.93 -0.53
C ARG A 87 14.42 27.37 -0.18
N LEU A 88 15.22 26.45 0.36
CA LEU A 88 16.60 26.70 0.71
C LEU A 88 17.45 27.04 -0.52
N GLU A 89 17.20 26.37 -1.66
CA GLU A 89 18.01 26.50 -2.87
C GLU A 89 17.70 27.77 -3.66
N THR A 90 16.42 28.12 -3.83
CA THR A 90 15.98 29.22 -4.71
C THR A 90 15.60 30.49 -3.98
N GLY A 91 15.25 30.39 -2.69
CA GLY A 91 14.68 31.50 -1.93
C GLY A 91 13.25 31.85 -2.33
N GLU A 92 12.61 31.06 -3.18
CA GLU A 92 11.21 31.23 -3.56
C GLU A 92 10.28 30.49 -2.63
N VAL A 93 9.01 30.94 -2.54
CA VAL A 93 7.98 30.26 -1.74
C VAL A 93 7.69 28.87 -2.35
N ASP A 94 7.71 27.83 -1.50
CA ASP A 94 7.35 26.47 -1.88
C ASP A 94 5.83 26.25 -1.67
N THR A 95 5.03 26.66 -2.63
CA THR A 95 3.56 26.61 -2.53
C THR A 95 2.98 25.22 -2.39
N ASP A 96 3.68 24.20 -2.86
CA ASP A 96 3.25 22.80 -2.81
C ASP A 96 3.61 22.10 -1.49
N ASN A 97 4.51 22.73 -0.73
CA ASN A 97 4.96 22.25 0.58
C ASN A 97 4.00 22.74 1.68
N THR A 98 2.79 22.20 1.66
CA THR A 98 1.72 22.58 2.57
C THR A 98 1.75 21.77 3.87
N PHE A 99 1.03 22.23 4.91
CA PHE A 99 0.84 21.48 6.16
C PHE A 99 0.37 20.03 5.90
N LEU A 100 -0.66 19.84 5.07
CA LEU A 100 -1.16 18.49 4.80
C LEU A 100 -0.15 17.63 4.01
N SER A 101 0.63 18.21 3.09
CA SER A 101 1.68 17.45 2.38
C SER A 101 2.79 17.00 3.35
N ARG A 102 3.14 17.82 4.33
CA ARG A 102 4.12 17.46 5.37
C ARG A 102 3.56 16.47 6.39
N LEU A 103 2.30 16.62 6.80
CA LEU A 103 1.60 15.65 7.66
C LEU A 103 1.55 14.25 7.02
N LEU A 104 1.21 14.19 5.74
CA LEU A 104 1.21 12.94 4.95
C LEU A 104 2.62 12.35 4.83
N SER A 105 3.61 13.18 4.52
CA SER A 105 5.02 12.74 4.41
C SER A 105 5.55 12.22 5.74
N TYR A 106 5.24 12.88 6.84
CA TYR A 106 5.62 12.44 8.18
C TYR A 106 4.97 11.09 8.52
N HIS A 107 3.67 10.95 8.31
CA HIS A 107 2.92 9.73 8.56
C HIS A 107 3.46 8.53 7.76
N LEU A 108 3.60 8.71 6.43
CA LEU A 108 3.90 7.64 5.50
C LEU A 108 5.39 7.27 5.46
N TYR A 109 6.27 8.28 5.48
CA TYR A 109 7.68 8.08 5.19
C TYR A 109 8.59 8.21 6.40
N VAL A 110 8.28 9.09 7.36
CA VAL A 110 9.06 9.19 8.60
C VAL A 110 8.62 8.13 9.61
N LYS A 111 7.32 7.96 9.80
CA LYS A 111 6.77 6.99 10.76
C LYS A 111 6.41 5.64 10.13
N SER A 112 6.37 5.54 8.80
CA SER A 112 6.00 4.31 8.07
C SER A 112 4.68 3.71 8.56
N ARG A 113 3.71 4.57 8.93
CA ARG A 113 2.40 4.16 9.42
C ARG A 113 1.46 3.91 8.26
N SER A 114 0.51 2.98 8.44
CA SER A 114 -0.48 2.66 7.41
C SER A 114 -1.51 3.77 7.25
N PRO A 115 -1.75 4.28 6.03
CA PRO A 115 -2.75 5.31 5.81
C PRO A 115 -4.20 4.81 5.87
N ASN A 116 -4.39 3.49 5.89
CA ASN A 116 -5.72 2.87 5.83
C ASN A 116 -6.41 2.80 7.20
N PHE A 117 -5.67 2.98 8.29
CA PHE A 117 -6.19 2.77 9.63
C PHE A 117 -6.31 4.07 10.41
N ARG A 118 -7.50 4.28 10.96
CA ARG A 118 -7.83 5.46 11.76
C ARG A 118 -6.92 5.61 13.01
N LEU A 119 -6.53 4.50 13.62
CA LEU A 119 -5.66 4.52 14.80
C LEU A 119 -4.28 5.08 14.48
N ASP A 120 -3.69 4.70 13.35
CA ASP A 120 -2.37 5.16 12.93
C ASP A 120 -2.34 6.68 12.72
N TRP A 121 -3.42 7.24 12.14
CA TRP A 121 -3.60 8.70 12.04
C TRP A 121 -3.75 9.37 13.41
N LYS A 122 -4.49 8.75 14.36
CA LYS A 122 -4.59 9.27 15.72
C LYS A 122 -3.24 9.34 16.41
N LEU A 123 -2.40 8.32 16.25
CA LEU A 123 -1.03 8.32 16.77
C LEU A 123 -0.19 9.43 16.14
N THR A 124 -0.32 9.64 14.82
CA THR A 124 0.37 10.75 14.15
C THR A 124 -0.07 12.11 14.69
N ILE A 125 -1.36 12.36 14.84
CA ILE A 125 -1.84 13.61 15.46
C ILE A 125 -1.33 13.73 16.91
N ALA A 126 -1.28 12.62 17.66
CA ALA A 126 -0.77 12.63 19.03
C ALA A 126 0.72 12.96 19.11
N ASP A 127 1.53 12.59 18.11
CA ASP A 127 2.94 12.99 18.02
C ASP A 127 3.06 14.52 17.92
N TYR A 128 2.26 15.17 17.07
CA TYR A 128 2.25 16.64 16.94
C TYR A 128 1.83 17.34 18.23
N LEU A 129 0.90 16.74 18.97
CA LEU A 129 0.42 17.25 20.25
C LEU A 129 1.32 16.84 21.44
N GLU A 130 2.49 16.26 21.16
CA GLU A 130 3.46 15.78 22.18
C GLU A 130 2.86 14.76 23.18
N ALA A 131 1.79 14.06 22.75
CA ALA A 131 1.07 13.10 23.58
C ALA A 131 1.44 11.62 23.29
N HIS A 132 2.34 11.37 22.33
CA HIS A 132 2.78 10.01 21.99
C HIS A 132 4.29 9.97 21.73
N GLU A 133 4.76 10.13 20.47
CA GLU A 133 6.18 10.09 20.15
C GLU A 133 6.72 11.50 19.85
N TYR A 134 7.98 11.73 20.24
CA TYR A 134 8.63 13.00 19.94
C TYR A 134 8.93 13.15 18.45
N ILE A 135 8.63 14.30 17.86
CA ILE A 135 9.01 14.68 16.50
C ILE A 135 10.37 15.36 16.52
N TYR A 136 11.37 14.69 15.97
CA TYR A 136 12.71 15.25 15.83
C TYR A 136 12.72 16.28 14.70
N PRO A 137 13.06 17.57 14.97
CA PRO A 137 13.04 18.63 13.96
C PRO A 137 13.93 18.33 12.73
N ASN A 138 15.04 17.65 12.92
CA ASN A 138 15.96 17.26 11.85
C ASN A 138 15.51 16.04 11.01
N GLN A 139 14.36 15.46 11.33
CA GLN A 139 13.71 14.38 10.57
C GLN A 139 12.34 14.80 10.03
N TYR A 140 11.93 16.02 10.37
CA TYR A 140 10.62 16.53 9.96
C TYR A 140 10.63 16.91 8.47
N PRO A 141 9.53 16.63 7.71
CA PRO A 141 9.45 16.99 6.30
C PRO A 141 9.68 18.50 6.09
N GLY A 142 10.57 18.84 5.17
CA GLY A 142 10.96 20.21 4.89
C GLY A 142 12.20 20.71 5.65
N TYR A 143 12.72 19.96 6.64
CA TYR A 143 13.86 20.43 7.46
C TYR A 143 15.12 20.75 6.65
N ASN A 144 15.33 20.06 5.54
CA ASN A 144 16.52 20.18 4.68
C ASN A 144 16.23 20.83 3.32
N SER A 145 14.99 21.19 3.04
CA SER A 145 14.59 21.81 1.78
C SER A 145 14.04 23.24 1.95
N LEU A 146 13.66 23.60 3.16
CA LEU A 146 13.14 24.93 3.51
C LEU A 146 14.14 25.71 4.37
N GLN A 147 14.12 27.03 4.22
CA GLN A 147 15.00 27.92 5.04
C GLN A 147 14.59 27.93 6.52
N THR A 148 13.32 27.70 6.81
CA THR A 148 12.79 27.63 8.18
C THR A 148 12.06 26.29 8.36
N ASN A 149 12.32 25.61 9.48
CA ASN A 149 11.64 24.35 9.79
C ASN A 149 10.15 24.59 10.07
N PRO A 150 9.22 23.98 9.32
CA PRO A 150 7.79 24.24 9.44
C PRO A 150 7.10 23.56 10.63
N LEU A 151 7.79 22.72 11.40
CA LEU A 151 7.20 21.90 12.47
C LEU A 151 6.41 22.73 13.49
N ALA A 152 6.91 23.90 13.87
CA ALA A 152 6.24 24.73 14.87
C ALA A 152 4.90 25.29 14.36
N GLY A 153 4.85 25.73 13.09
CA GLY A 153 3.60 26.18 12.45
C GLY A 153 2.59 25.05 12.30
N ASP A 154 3.06 23.88 11.89
CA ASP A 154 2.20 22.70 11.71
C ASP A 154 1.62 22.18 13.03
N ARG A 155 2.40 22.23 14.13
CA ARG A 155 1.89 21.95 15.48
C ARG A 155 0.81 22.93 15.90
N ALA A 156 1.04 24.22 15.70
CA ALA A 156 0.08 25.26 16.06
C ALA A 156 -1.26 25.05 15.36
N ILE A 157 -1.29 24.60 14.10
CA ILE A 157 -2.54 24.25 13.40
C ILE A 157 -3.31 23.18 14.16
N LEU A 158 -2.64 22.07 14.50
CA LEU A 158 -3.30 20.94 15.19
C LEU A 158 -3.69 21.24 16.62
N GLU A 159 -2.92 22.06 17.34
CA GLU A 159 -3.23 22.53 18.69
C GLU A 159 -4.48 23.42 18.69
N ASN A 160 -4.62 24.30 17.70
CA ASN A 160 -5.78 25.19 17.55
C ASN A 160 -7.04 24.46 17.08
N MET A 161 -6.94 23.28 16.49
CA MET A 161 -8.10 22.45 16.13
C MET A 161 -8.77 21.89 17.37
N THR A 162 -10.09 21.90 17.39
CA THR A 162 -10.87 21.14 18.37
C THR A 162 -10.71 19.64 18.15
N ARG A 163 -11.00 18.83 19.16
CA ARG A 163 -11.01 17.36 19.02
C ARG A 163 -11.90 16.90 17.87
N LYS A 164 -13.06 17.54 17.68
CA LYS A 164 -14.00 17.21 16.61
C LYS A 164 -13.42 17.48 15.23
N GLU A 165 -12.69 18.58 15.07
CA GLU A 165 -12.03 18.91 13.80
C GLU A 165 -10.90 17.96 13.49
N ARG A 166 -10.06 17.61 14.47
CA ARG A 166 -9.03 16.57 14.31
C ARG A 166 -9.61 15.20 13.95
N ASP A 167 -10.71 14.79 14.57
CA ASP A 167 -11.42 13.56 14.24
C ASP A 167 -12.01 13.60 12.82
N ARG A 168 -12.50 14.75 12.36
CA ARG A 168 -12.99 14.96 11.00
C ARG A 168 -11.85 14.89 9.99
N LEU A 169 -10.71 15.51 10.27
CA LEU A 169 -9.50 15.42 9.45
C LEU A 169 -9.07 13.97 9.29
N ILE A 170 -8.97 13.22 10.39
CA ILE A 170 -8.58 11.80 10.39
C ILE A 170 -9.55 10.97 9.52
N ASN A 171 -10.87 11.16 9.64
CA ASN A 171 -11.85 10.44 8.85
C ASN A 171 -11.66 10.67 7.35
N ASN A 172 -11.31 11.88 6.97
CA ASN A 172 -11.07 12.23 5.58
C ASN A 172 -9.77 11.69 5.04
N LEU A 173 -8.69 11.76 5.83
CA LEU A 173 -7.44 11.10 5.51
C LEU A 173 -7.68 9.61 5.22
N VAL A 174 -8.33 8.90 6.14
CA VAL A 174 -8.67 7.47 5.93
C VAL A 174 -9.53 7.26 4.70
N SER A 175 -10.54 8.11 4.44
CA SER A 175 -11.46 7.93 3.29
C SER A 175 -10.78 8.08 1.93
N VAL A 176 -9.69 8.85 1.86
CA VAL A 176 -8.91 8.99 0.62
C VAL A 176 -8.14 7.71 0.30
N PHE A 177 -7.60 7.06 1.31
CA PHE A 177 -6.81 5.84 1.14
C PHE A 177 -7.67 4.55 1.17
N ASN A 178 -8.80 4.57 1.86
CA ASN A 178 -9.71 3.44 1.99
C ASN A 178 -11.17 3.88 1.78
N PRO A 179 -11.61 4.11 0.55
CA PRO A 179 -12.96 4.58 0.24
C PRO A 179 -14.06 3.61 0.71
N ASN A 180 -13.74 2.33 0.90
CA ASN A 180 -14.69 1.33 1.39
C ASN A 180 -14.88 1.33 2.91
N ALA A 181 -13.97 1.93 3.68
CA ALA A 181 -14.07 1.98 5.14
C ALA A 181 -15.20 2.89 5.64
N THR A 182 -15.63 3.85 4.82
CA THR A 182 -16.67 4.83 5.17
C THR A 182 -18.06 4.22 5.20
N ASN A 183 -18.31 3.16 4.43
CA ASN A 183 -19.64 2.54 4.33
C ASN A 183 -19.99 1.63 5.52
N ASN A 184 -19.01 1.21 6.31
CA ASN A 184 -19.24 0.31 7.44
C ASN A 184 -19.53 1.02 8.77
N ASN A 185 -19.32 2.34 8.85
CA ASN A 185 -19.54 3.10 10.08
C ASN A 185 -20.97 3.65 10.23
N SER A 186 -21.80 3.56 9.19
CA SER A 186 -23.18 4.03 9.23
C SER A 186 -24.14 3.04 9.93
N ASN A 187 -23.72 1.80 10.18
CA ASN A 187 -24.57 0.73 10.73
C ASN A 187 -24.26 0.34 12.17
N ASN A 188 -23.29 0.98 12.84
CA ASN A 188 -23.06 0.81 14.26
C ASN A 188 -23.71 1.96 15.06
N SER A 189 -25.03 2.06 14.99
CA SER A 189 -25.81 2.68 16.05
C SER A 189 -25.60 1.81 17.30
N THR A 190 -24.93 2.36 18.27
CA THR A 190 -24.76 1.83 19.64
C THR A 190 -26.12 1.31 20.14
N PRO A 191 -26.23 0.03 20.58
CA PRO A 191 -27.44 -0.39 21.28
C PRO A 191 -27.65 0.50 22.50
N PRO A 192 -28.88 0.83 22.87
CA PRO A 192 -29.15 1.62 24.06
C PRO A 192 -28.56 0.90 25.28
N ILE A 193 -27.71 1.57 26.02
CA ILE A 193 -27.27 1.13 27.34
C ILE A 193 -28.50 1.15 28.23
N THR A 194 -29.11 0.00 28.42
CA THR A 194 -30.09 -0.18 29.49
C THR A 194 -29.31 -0.09 30.80
N THR A 195 -29.34 1.06 31.42
CA THR A 195 -28.88 1.25 32.80
C THR A 195 -29.86 0.53 33.72
N GLU A 196 -29.54 -0.70 34.07
CA GLU A 196 -30.16 -1.38 35.21
C GLU A 196 -29.71 -0.66 36.50
N PRO A 197 -30.63 -0.22 37.37
CA PRO A 197 -30.25 0.48 38.57
C PRO A 197 -29.53 -0.49 39.53
N THR A 198 -28.27 -0.20 39.84
CA THR A 198 -27.51 -0.91 40.89
C THR A 198 -28.22 -0.73 42.23
N PRO A 199 -28.54 -1.83 42.97
CA PRO A 199 -29.12 -1.73 44.30
C PRO A 199 -28.12 -1.09 45.27
N GLN A 200 -28.54 -0.01 45.92
CA GLN A 200 -27.77 0.59 47.00
C GLN A 200 -27.70 -0.33 48.22
N PRO A 201 -26.53 -0.44 48.88
CA PRO A 201 -26.45 -1.14 50.14
C PRO A 201 -27.16 -0.32 51.24
N THR A 202 -28.19 -0.92 51.83
CA THR A 202 -28.86 -0.40 53.03
C THR A 202 -27.97 -0.63 54.22
N TYR A 203 -27.46 0.45 54.81
CA TYR A 203 -26.89 0.43 56.15
C TYR A 203 -28.03 0.58 57.14
N THR A 204 -28.27 -0.45 57.95
CA THR A 204 -29.10 -0.36 59.14
C THR A 204 -28.23 0.01 60.34
N PRO A 205 -28.72 0.86 61.26
CA PRO A 205 -27.97 1.34 62.43
C PRO A 205 -27.69 0.29 63.48
#